data_10d1afa2be2f8cfb2c6865d4250de36f
#
_entry.id   10d1afa2be2f8cfb2c6865d4250de36f
#
_cell.length_a   1.000
_cell.length_b   1.000
_cell.length_c   1.000
_cell.angle_alpha   90.00
_cell.angle_beta   90.00
_cell.angle_gamma   90.00
#
_symmetry.space_group_name_H-M   'P 1'
#
loop_
_entity.id
_entity.type
_entity.pdbx_description
1 polymer ?
#
loop_
_entity_poly.entity_id
_entity_poly.type
_entity_poly.pdbx_seq_one_letter_code
_entity_poly.pdbx_strand_id
1 'polypeptide(L)'
;MTRPFGWLRAGSRLRMPLAATASAVVAAACSSSAGGTGPDGAAPSGAPAARASAAGGAALALRHTAVGTILTTGRGFTVYAFEADHGTTSACTRACAAAWPPVTASSTRLTVTGGAARSPAGETTRPRGVYQLTYAGHPLYTFAGDASPGATNGQGSEAFGARWDVLTPAGQEVTGG
;
A
#
# COMPACT_ATOMS: atom_id res chain seq x y z
N MET A 1 50.87 -24.11 -12.75
CA MET A 1 50.87 -24.85 -11.46
C MET A 1 49.49 -24.74 -10.85
N THR A 2 48.84 -25.83 -10.91
CA THR A 2 47.50 -26.22 -10.52
C THR A 2 47.26 -26.16 -9.03
N ARG A 3 46.06 -25.72 -8.59
CA ARG A 3 45.32 -26.35 -7.50
C ARG A 3 43.86 -25.89 -7.44
N PRO A 4 42.89 -26.79 -7.49
CA PRO A 4 41.47 -26.52 -7.26
C PRO A 4 41.13 -26.75 -5.78
N PHE A 5 40.34 -25.90 -5.19
CA PHE A 5 39.68 -26.17 -3.90
C PHE A 5 38.20 -26.43 -4.13
N GLY A 6 37.86 -27.70 -4.05
CA GLY A 6 36.50 -28.14 -3.89
C GLY A 6 36.02 -27.96 -2.44
N TRP A 7 34.79 -27.53 -2.25
CA TRP A 7 34.08 -27.61 -0.98
C TRP A 7 32.86 -28.49 -1.15
N LEU A 8 32.94 -29.59 -0.40
CA LEU A 8 31.91 -30.60 -0.25
C LEU A 8 30.69 -30.08 0.56
N ARG A 9 29.56 -30.43 0.05
CA ARG A 9 28.27 -30.72 0.68
C ARG A 9 28.26 -30.91 2.19
N ALA A 10 27.29 -30.27 2.85
CA ALA A 10 26.60 -30.84 3.99
C ALA A 10 25.09 -30.50 3.87
N GLY A 11 24.30 -31.51 3.51
CA GLY A 11 22.87 -31.46 3.56
C GLY A 11 22.40 -31.69 5.01
N SER A 12 21.54 -30.83 5.50
CA SER A 12 20.76 -31.11 6.71
C SER A 12 19.29 -31.04 6.34
N ARG A 13 18.72 -32.24 6.18
CA ARG A 13 17.28 -32.45 6.08
C ARG A 13 16.71 -32.37 7.49
N LEU A 14 16.07 -31.28 7.84
CA LEU A 14 15.25 -31.19 9.07
C LEU A 14 13.87 -31.74 8.76
N ARG A 15 13.59 -32.91 9.29
CA ARG A 15 12.26 -33.55 9.29
C ARG A 15 11.44 -32.92 10.41
N MET A 16 10.34 -32.27 10.08
CA MET A 16 9.29 -31.91 11.03
C MET A 16 8.31 -33.07 11.20
N PRO A 17 7.95 -33.43 12.43
CA PRO A 17 6.88 -34.42 12.68
C PRO A 17 5.50 -33.79 12.52
N LEU A 18 4.60 -34.51 11.84
CA LEU A 18 3.16 -34.29 11.87
C LEU A 18 2.65 -34.60 13.29
N ALA A 19 1.99 -33.65 13.90
CA ALA A 19 1.12 -33.92 15.03
C ALA A 19 -0.33 -33.73 14.57
N ALA A 20 -1.01 -34.86 14.39
CA ALA A 20 -2.45 -34.92 14.24
C ALA A 20 -3.07 -34.99 15.65
N THR A 21 -4.01 -34.09 15.95
CA THR A 21 -4.93 -34.28 17.08
C THR A 21 -6.37 -34.12 16.60
N ALA A 22 -7.09 -35.16 16.83
CA ALA A 22 -8.50 -35.39 16.49
C ALA A 22 -9.44 -34.74 17.50
N SER A 23 -10.63 -34.40 17.01
CA SER A 23 -11.98 -34.52 17.57
C SER A 23 -12.33 -33.85 18.90
N ALA A 24 -13.34 -33.01 18.86
CA ALA A 24 -14.51 -33.12 19.74
C ALA A 24 -15.72 -32.44 19.09
N VAL A 25 -16.66 -33.25 18.64
CA VAL A 25 -18.04 -32.90 18.33
C VAL A 25 -18.78 -32.78 19.65
N VAL A 26 -19.39 -31.65 19.94
CA VAL A 26 -20.41 -31.49 20.95
C VAL A 26 -21.69 -31.01 20.27
N ALA A 27 -22.62 -31.92 20.13
CA ALA A 27 -23.99 -31.62 19.81
C ALA A 27 -24.75 -31.34 21.12
N ALA A 28 -25.46 -30.24 21.19
CA ALA A 28 -26.50 -30.03 22.22
C ALA A 28 -27.66 -29.21 21.60
N ALA A 29 -28.66 -29.85 21.53
CA ALA A 29 -30.10 -29.87 21.46
C ALA A 29 -30.84 -28.56 21.64
N CYS A 30 -31.86 -28.48 20.82
CA CYS A 30 -33.11 -27.73 20.79
C CYS A 30 -33.61 -27.13 22.11
N SER A 31 -34.09 -25.89 22.02
CA SER A 31 -35.34 -25.51 22.69
C SER A 31 -36.01 -24.38 21.89
N SER A 32 -37.20 -24.76 21.42
CA SER A 32 -38.16 -23.84 20.81
C SER A 32 -38.81 -23.00 21.91
N SER A 33 -38.96 -21.72 21.70
CA SER A 33 -40.01 -20.90 22.32
C SER A 33 -40.45 -19.81 21.36
N ALA A 34 -41.70 -19.87 21.05
CA ALA A 34 -42.44 -18.97 20.22
C ALA A 34 -42.77 -17.63 20.93
N GLY A 35 -42.90 -16.55 20.17
CA GLY A 35 -43.78 -15.47 20.47
C GLY A 35 -43.13 -14.11 20.69
N GLY A 36 -43.38 -13.17 19.79
CA GLY A 36 -43.07 -11.76 19.98
C GLY A 36 -43.01 -10.96 18.68
N THR A 37 -44.19 -10.54 18.23
CA THR A 37 -44.38 -9.52 17.20
C THR A 37 -43.90 -8.16 17.73
N GLY A 38 -42.96 -7.51 17.04
CA GLY A 38 -42.62 -6.10 17.24
C GLY A 38 -41.72 -5.64 16.10
N PRO A 39 -42.08 -4.54 15.44
CA PRO A 39 -41.29 -4.02 14.31
C PRO A 39 -40.14 -3.16 14.80
N ASP A 40 -39.17 -2.93 13.91
CA ASP A 40 -38.07 -1.97 14.01
C ASP A 40 -36.88 -2.37 14.90
N GLY A 41 -35.97 -3.09 14.30
CA GLY A 41 -34.61 -3.28 14.78
C GLY A 41 -33.63 -3.31 13.60
N ALA A 42 -33.06 -2.15 13.28
CA ALA A 42 -32.05 -1.99 12.28
C ALA A 42 -30.88 -2.94 12.54
N ALA A 43 -30.62 -3.82 11.60
CA ALA A 43 -29.41 -4.62 11.56
C ALA A 43 -28.19 -3.71 11.50
N PRO A 44 -27.12 -3.95 12.26
CA PRO A 44 -25.85 -3.29 12.02
C PRO A 44 -25.33 -3.80 10.67
N SER A 45 -25.49 -2.97 9.65
CA SER A 45 -24.84 -3.16 8.37
C SER A 45 -23.36 -3.29 8.62
N GLY A 46 -22.81 -4.46 8.25
CA GLY A 46 -21.39 -4.69 8.19
C GLY A 46 -20.73 -3.55 7.43
N ALA A 47 -19.71 -2.97 8.03
CA ALA A 47 -18.95 -1.92 7.43
C ALA A 47 -18.47 -2.39 6.04
N PRO A 48 -18.83 -1.68 4.96
CA PRO A 48 -18.24 -1.98 3.66
C PRO A 48 -16.76 -1.64 3.79
N ALA A 49 -15.92 -2.63 3.52
CA ALA A 49 -14.53 -2.37 3.20
C ALA A 49 -14.51 -1.16 2.25
N ALA A 50 -13.92 -0.07 2.68
CA ALA A 50 -13.89 1.18 1.95
C ALA A 50 -13.23 0.93 0.59
N ARG A 51 -14.05 0.64 -0.41
CA ARG A 51 -13.68 0.90 -1.78
C ARG A 51 -13.52 2.41 -1.85
N ALA A 52 -12.29 2.86 -1.78
CA ALA A 52 -11.94 4.22 -2.13
C ALA A 52 -12.26 4.41 -3.62
N SER A 53 -13.53 4.66 -3.92
CA SER A 53 -13.95 5.12 -5.23
C SER A 53 -13.34 6.51 -5.42
N ALA A 54 -12.28 6.56 -6.19
CA ALA A 54 -11.71 7.80 -6.71
C ALA A 54 -12.68 8.40 -7.75
N ALA A 55 -13.78 8.96 -7.27
CA ALA A 55 -14.62 9.85 -8.06
C ALA A 55 -14.22 11.30 -7.76
N GLY A 56 -13.02 11.63 -8.15
CA GLY A 56 -12.46 12.98 -8.16
C GLY A 56 -11.13 12.87 -8.90
N GLY A 57 -10.88 13.76 -9.85
CA GLY A 57 -9.63 13.76 -10.62
C GLY A 57 -8.44 13.59 -9.70
N ALA A 58 -7.39 12.93 -10.19
CA ALA A 58 -6.18 12.75 -9.42
C ALA A 58 -5.67 14.12 -8.95
N ALA A 59 -5.49 14.27 -7.66
CA ALA A 59 -5.02 15.50 -7.06
C ALA A 59 -3.81 15.22 -6.19
N LEU A 60 -2.81 16.09 -6.28
CA LEU A 60 -1.67 16.16 -5.37
C LEU A 60 -1.76 17.44 -4.54
N ALA A 61 -1.34 17.37 -3.30
CA ALA A 61 -1.33 18.49 -2.37
C ALA A 61 -0.08 18.43 -1.49
N LEU A 62 0.15 19.47 -0.71
CA LEU A 62 1.18 19.47 0.33
C LEU A 62 0.57 19.40 1.72
N ARG A 63 1.28 18.78 2.64
CA ARG A 63 0.92 18.69 4.05
C ARG A 63 2.16 18.83 4.93
N HIS A 64 2.03 19.55 6.03
CA HIS A 64 3.01 19.56 7.12
C HIS A 64 2.79 18.32 8.01
N THR A 65 3.86 17.59 8.27
CA THR A 65 3.88 16.39 9.11
C THR A 65 5.11 16.41 10.02
N ALA A 66 5.27 15.39 10.87
CA ALA A 66 6.45 15.25 11.72
C ALA A 66 7.76 15.10 10.91
N VAL A 67 7.68 14.55 9.69
CA VAL A 67 8.84 14.39 8.79
C VAL A 67 9.06 15.59 7.87
N GLY A 68 8.34 16.68 8.10
CA GLY A 68 8.43 17.91 7.30
C GLY A 68 7.23 18.17 6.42
N THR A 69 7.39 19.08 5.45
CA THR A 69 6.37 19.32 4.42
C THR A 69 6.55 18.30 3.31
N ILE A 70 5.52 17.50 3.07
CA ILE A 70 5.54 16.38 2.13
C ILE A 70 4.41 16.45 1.12
N LEU A 71 4.57 15.70 0.04
CA LEU A 71 3.55 15.51 -0.97
C LEU A 71 2.49 14.51 -0.46
N THR A 72 1.23 14.81 -0.73
CA THR A 72 0.09 13.94 -0.40
C THR A 72 -0.86 13.85 -1.59
N THR A 73 -1.77 12.89 -1.54
CA THR A 73 -2.95 12.90 -2.40
C THR A 73 -3.85 14.08 -2.03
N GLY A 74 -4.77 14.49 -2.90
CA GLY A 74 -5.77 15.52 -2.60
C GLY A 74 -6.69 15.19 -1.42
N ARG A 75 -6.71 13.92 -0.97
CA ARG A 75 -7.41 13.47 0.24
C ARG A 75 -6.53 13.55 1.49
N GLY A 76 -5.27 13.97 1.34
CA GLY A 76 -4.30 14.14 2.41
C GLY A 76 -3.54 12.88 2.81
N PHE A 77 -3.70 11.76 2.11
CA PHE A 77 -2.87 10.57 2.34
C PHE A 77 -1.47 10.78 1.80
N THR A 78 -0.48 10.37 2.55
CA THR A 78 0.93 10.47 2.20
C THR A 78 1.23 9.70 0.92
N VAL A 79 2.06 10.29 0.06
CA VAL A 79 2.60 9.60 -1.12
C VAL A 79 4.07 9.30 -0.93
N TYR A 80 4.48 8.16 -1.48
CA TYR A 80 5.81 7.58 -1.38
C TYR A 80 6.38 7.32 -2.75
N ALA A 81 7.70 7.41 -2.86
CA ALA A 81 8.49 6.86 -3.94
C ALA A 81 9.09 5.51 -3.53
N PHE A 82 9.43 4.69 -4.49
CA PHE A 82 10.07 3.39 -4.33
C PHE A 82 11.44 3.40 -5.01
N GLU A 83 12.50 3.22 -4.26
CA GLU A 83 13.88 3.31 -4.76
C GLU A 83 14.18 2.30 -5.90
N ALA A 84 13.48 1.15 -5.93
CA ALA A 84 13.65 0.18 -7.01
C ALA A 84 12.96 0.57 -8.33
N ASP A 85 12.23 1.68 -8.38
CA ASP A 85 11.62 2.17 -9.62
C ASP A 85 12.69 2.75 -10.55
N HIS A 86 12.49 2.63 -11.85
CA HIS A 86 13.42 3.14 -12.86
C HIS A 86 12.80 4.32 -13.61
N GLY A 87 13.13 5.53 -13.18
CA GLY A 87 12.49 6.75 -13.69
C GLY A 87 10.98 6.67 -13.46
N THR A 88 10.18 6.84 -14.49
CA THR A 88 8.72 6.73 -14.40
C THR A 88 8.17 5.29 -14.48
N THR A 89 9.05 4.29 -14.58
CA THR A 89 8.62 2.89 -14.70
C THR A 89 8.55 2.22 -13.33
N SER A 90 7.36 1.75 -12.96
CA SER A 90 7.12 1.08 -11.69
C SER A 90 7.63 -0.36 -11.66
N ALA A 91 8.44 -0.70 -10.67
CA ALA A 91 8.85 -2.06 -10.33
C ALA A 91 7.87 -2.75 -9.36
N CYS A 92 7.02 -1.98 -8.67
CA CYS A 92 6.10 -2.48 -7.66
C CYS A 92 4.85 -3.12 -8.29
N THR A 93 4.72 -4.46 -8.22
CA THR A 93 3.62 -5.23 -8.78
C THR A 93 3.07 -6.26 -7.78
N ARG A 94 1.90 -6.86 -8.05
CA ARG A 94 1.31 -7.96 -7.26
C ARG A 94 1.24 -7.65 -5.75
N ALA A 95 1.96 -8.41 -4.91
CA ALA A 95 1.98 -8.24 -3.46
C ALA A 95 2.51 -6.86 -3.03
N CYS A 96 3.51 -6.33 -3.74
CA CYS A 96 3.99 -4.96 -3.55
C CYS A 96 2.86 -3.96 -3.76
N ALA A 97 2.14 -4.01 -4.87
CA ALA A 97 1.04 -3.09 -5.17
C ALA A 97 -0.19 -3.28 -4.27
N ALA A 98 -0.29 -4.39 -3.53
CA ALA A 98 -1.31 -4.58 -2.50
C ALA A 98 -0.95 -3.85 -1.20
N ALA A 99 0.33 -3.87 -0.80
CA ALA A 99 0.84 -3.16 0.36
C ALA A 99 1.07 -1.66 0.07
N TRP A 100 1.49 -1.35 -1.15
CA TRP A 100 1.78 -0.01 -1.66
C TRP A 100 0.93 0.28 -2.90
N PRO A 101 -0.35 0.61 -2.72
CA PRO A 101 -1.23 0.90 -3.84
C PRO A 101 -0.73 2.08 -4.67
N PRO A 102 -0.66 1.94 -6.01
CA PRO A 102 -0.28 3.05 -6.89
C PRO A 102 -1.32 4.17 -6.79
N VAL A 103 -0.87 5.41 -6.79
CA VAL A 103 -1.74 6.57 -6.90
C VAL A 103 -2.16 6.67 -8.36
N THR A 104 -3.42 6.34 -8.64
CA THR A 104 -3.95 6.26 -10.01
C THR A 104 -4.75 7.50 -10.38
N ALA A 105 -4.67 7.89 -11.66
CA ALA A 105 -5.52 8.88 -12.26
C ALA A 105 -6.69 8.18 -12.97
N SER A 106 -7.91 8.64 -12.73
CA SER A 106 -9.09 8.20 -13.48
C SER A 106 -9.33 9.03 -14.75
N SER A 107 -8.57 10.11 -14.94
CA SER A 107 -8.62 11.00 -16.09
C SER A 107 -7.28 11.73 -16.24
N THR A 108 -6.97 12.17 -17.44
CA THR A 108 -5.77 12.95 -17.78
C THR A 108 -5.71 14.35 -17.12
N ARG A 109 -6.63 14.67 -16.23
CA ARG A 109 -6.63 15.94 -15.53
C ARG A 109 -6.05 15.79 -14.13
N LEU A 110 -4.75 15.95 -14.02
CA LEU A 110 -4.06 16.08 -12.75
C LEU A 110 -4.31 17.48 -12.17
N THR A 111 -4.87 17.53 -10.97
CA THR A 111 -5.01 18.78 -10.19
C THR A 111 -3.93 18.80 -9.12
N VAL A 112 -3.20 19.90 -9.02
CA VAL A 112 -2.18 20.15 -8.01
C VAL A 112 -2.63 21.32 -7.15
N THR A 113 -2.70 21.15 -5.84
CA THR A 113 -3.22 22.13 -4.88
C THR A 113 -2.25 22.31 -3.70
N GLY A 114 -2.53 23.29 -2.85
CA GLY A 114 -1.80 23.45 -1.59
C GLY A 114 -0.33 23.86 -1.74
N GLY A 115 0.06 24.46 -2.87
CA GLY A 115 1.41 24.94 -3.08
C GLY A 115 2.38 23.90 -3.70
N ALA A 116 1.93 22.68 -3.98
CA ALA A 116 2.73 21.74 -4.76
C ALA A 116 2.93 22.26 -6.20
N ALA A 117 4.10 22.03 -6.77
CA ALA A 117 4.38 22.45 -8.13
C ALA A 117 3.69 21.51 -9.15
N ARG A 118 3.13 22.08 -10.20
CA ARG A 118 2.52 21.29 -11.27
C ARG A 118 3.56 20.73 -12.26
N SER A 119 4.63 21.47 -12.48
CA SER A 119 5.62 21.15 -13.51
C SER A 119 6.26 19.76 -13.35
N PRO A 120 6.59 19.26 -12.13
CA PRO A 120 7.16 17.93 -11.96
C PRO A 120 6.12 16.79 -11.96
N ALA A 121 4.82 17.12 -12.01
CA ALA A 121 3.76 16.11 -11.99
C ALA A 121 3.47 15.57 -13.39
N GLY A 122 3.33 14.25 -13.49
CA GLY A 122 3.07 13.53 -14.74
C GLY A 122 2.32 12.22 -14.49
N GLU A 123 2.31 11.39 -15.52
CA GLU A 123 1.65 10.07 -15.50
C GLU A 123 2.53 9.04 -16.21
N THR A 124 2.41 7.79 -15.76
CA THR A 124 2.96 6.61 -16.43
C THR A 124 1.88 5.54 -16.60
N THR A 125 2.02 4.71 -17.62
CA THR A 125 1.06 3.63 -17.89
C THR A 125 1.54 2.33 -17.25
N ARG A 126 0.69 1.74 -16.42
CA ARG A 126 0.84 0.39 -15.88
C ARG A 126 0.15 -0.65 -16.77
N PRO A 127 0.41 -1.96 -16.58
CA PRO A 127 -0.34 -3.00 -17.25
C PRO A 127 -1.86 -2.81 -17.16
N ARG A 128 -2.58 -3.21 -18.20
CA ARG A 128 -4.05 -3.07 -18.36
C ARG A 128 -4.52 -1.62 -18.53
N GLY A 129 -3.64 -0.71 -18.96
CA GLY A 129 -4.02 0.68 -19.25
C GLY A 129 -4.34 1.53 -18.01
N VAL A 130 -3.84 1.13 -16.84
CA VAL A 130 -3.99 1.92 -15.62
C VAL A 130 -2.95 3.05 -15.63
N TYR A 131 -3.39 4.29 -15.51
CA TYR A 131 -2.51 5.46 -15.38
C TYR A 131 -2.14 5.65 -13.90
N GLN A 132 -0.85 5.69 -13.62
CA GLN A 132 -0.29 6.00 -12.30
C GLN A 132 0.33 7.40 -12.34
N LEU A 133 0.08 8.19 -11.30
CA LEU A 133 0.72 9.48 -11.17
C LEU A 133 2.22 9.33 -10.93
N THR A 134 2.96 10.29 -11.49
CA THR A 134 4.38 10.50 -11.21
C THR A 134 4.62 11.90 -10.69
N TYR A 135 5.71 12.08 -9.95
CA TYR A 135 6.18 13.39 -9.52
C TYR A 135 7.69 13.43 -9.52
N ALA A 136 8.28 14.42 -10.16
CA ALA A 136 9.73 14.54 -10.35
C ALA A 136 10.42 13.28 -10.91
N GLY A 137 9.70 12.51 -11.72
CA GLY A 137 10.20 11.26 -12.30
C GLY A 137 9.92 10.01 -11.47
N HIS A 138 9.37 10.13 -10.24
CA HIS A 138 9.03 9.00 -9.37
C HIS A 138 7.56 8.58 -9.56
N PRO A 139 7.26 7.30 -9.82
CA PRO A 139 5.92 6.76 -9.67
C PRO A 139 5.43 6.90 -8.23
N LEU A 140 4.17 7.27 -8.02
CA LEU A 140 3.63 7.58 -6.70
C LEU A 140 2.78 6.43 -6.14
N TYR A 141 2.94 6.19 -4.84
CA TYR A 141 2.21 5.17 -4.10
C TYR A 141 1.65 5.74 -2.80
N THR A 142 0.61 5.10 -2.27
CA THR A 142 0.19 5.23 -0.87
C THR A 142 0.63 4.00 -0.11
N PHE A 143 0.64 4.06 1.21
CA PHE A 143 0.91 2.90 2.06
C PHE A 143 -0.38 2.37 2.68
N ALA A 144 -0.62 1.06 2.59
CA ALA A 144 -1.82 0.44 3.18
C ALA A 144 -1.86 0.53 4.71
N GLY A 145 -0.71 0.71 5.36
CA GLY A 145 -0.58 0.91 6.80
C GLY A 145 -0.82 2.35 7.28
N ASP A 146 -1.05 3.31 6.38
CA ASP A 146 -1.43 4.67 6.74
C ASP A 146 -2.94 4.73 6.95
N ALA A 147 -3.38 4.63 8.20
CA ALA A 147 -4.80 4.56 8.55
C ALA A 147 -5.54 5.90 8.41
N SER A 148 -4.82 7.03 8.33
CA SER A 148 -5.41 8.36 8.30
C SER A 148 -4.58 9.35 7.47
N PRO A 149 -5.21 10.44 6.97
CA PRO A 149 -4.49 11.50 6.29
C PRO A 149 -3.35 12.08 7.14
N GLY A 150 -2.16 12.19 6.55
CA GLY A 150 -0.95 12.70 7.20
C GLY A 150 -0.17 11.67 8.01
N ALA A 151 -0.65 10.43 8.14
CA ALA A 151 0.17 9.34 8.65
C ALA A 151 1.36 9.08 7.71
N THR A 152 2.52 8.77 8.29
CA THR A 152 3.78 8.53 7.56
C THR A 152 4.45 7.23 8.01
N ASN A 153 3.63 6.20 8.30
CA ASN A 153 4.12 4.91 8.85
C ASN A 153 5.00 4.14 7.84
N GLY A 154 4.94 4.50 6.58
CA GLY A 154 5.74 3.91 5.52
C GLY A 154 7.12 4.55 5.33
N GLN A 155 7.41 5.69 5.99
CA GLN A 155 8.67 6.41 5.82
C GLN A 155 9.87 5.55 6.22
N GLY A 156 10.86 5.48 5.32
CA GLY A 156 12.08 4.70 5.54
C GLY A 156 11.89 3.19 5.59
N SER A 157 10.71 2.68 5.20
CA SER A 157 10.44 1.24 5.18
C SER A 157 11.29 0.54 4.14
N GLU A 158 11.97 -0.52 4.54
CA GLU A 158 12.67 -1.42 3.62
C GLU A 158 11.79 -2.64 3.34
N ALA A 159 11.14 -2.64 2.18
CA ALA A 159 10.25 -3.71 1.77
C ALA A 159 10.31 -3.93 0.26
N PHE A 160 10.10 -5.17 -0.16
CA PHE A 160 10.14 -5.58 -1.57
C PHE A 160 11.49 -5.32 -2.25
N GLY A 161 12.57 -5.30 -1.47
CA GLY A 161 13.95 -5.26 -1.96
C GLY A 161 14.55 -3.86 -2.11
N ALA A 162 13.84 -2.80 -1.71
CA ALA A 162 14.34 -1.43 -1.70
C ALA A 162 13.59 -0.55 -0.68
N ARG A 163 14.04 0.68 -0.55
CA ARG A 163 13.53 1.65 0.40
C ARG A 163 12.31 2.39 -0.15
N TRP A 164 11.46 2.85 0.76
CA TRP A 164 10.28 3.66 0.53
C TRP A 164 10.40 4.97 1.27
N ASP A 165 10.33 6.09 0.56
CA ASP A 165 10.47 7.39 1.16
C ASP A 165 9.37 8.37 0.70
N VAL A 166 8.95 9.26 1.60
CA VAL A 166 8.05 10.36 1.25
C VAL A 166 8.79 11.39 0.39
N LEU A 167 8.03 12.13 -0.42
CA LEU A 167 8.58 13.16 -1.30
C LEU A 167 8.37 14.56 -0.72
N THR A 168 9.40 15.37 -0.79
CA THR A 168 9.33 16.82 -0.53
C THR A 168 8.51 17.53 -1.62
N PRO A 169 8.13 18.80 -1.42
CA PRO A 169 7.53 19.63 -2.48
C PRO A 169 8.37 19.75 -3.75
N ALA A 170 9.68 19.61 -3.63
CA ALA A 170 10.61 19.62 -4.75
C ALA A 170 10.74 18.26 -5.46
N GLY A 171 10.09 17.20 -4.93
CA GLY A 171 10.16 15.86 -5.47
C GLY A 171 11.40 15.08 -5.06
N GLN A 172 12.06 15.51 -3.99
CA GLN A 172 13.21 14.81 -3.43
C GLN A 172 12.72 13.84 -2.35
N GLU A 173 13.32 12.66 -2.29
CA GLU A 173 13.08 11.68 -1.23
C GLU A 173 13.61 12.19 0.11
N VAL A 174 12.82 12.01 1.19
CA VAL A 174 13.26 12.33 2.56
C VAL A 174 14.05 11.14 3.09
N THR A 175 15.36 11.17 2.88
CA THR A 175 16.28 10.15 3.40
C THR A 175 16.69 10.51 4.82
N GLY A 176 16.26 9.74 5.81
CA GLY A 176 16.64 9.93 7.21
C GLY A 176 15.44 10.17 8.13
N GLY A 177 15.14 9.22 8.95
CA GLY A 177 14.17 9.20 10.03
C GLY A 177 14.59 8.14 11.01
#